data_5cbe1ad64935a79168c17288910bed03
#
_entry.id   5cbe1ad64935a79168c17288910bed03
#
_cell.length_a   1.000
_cell.length_b   1.000
_cell.length_c   1.000
_cell.angle_alpha   90.00
_cell.angle_beta   90.00
_cell.angle_gamma   90.00
#
_symmetry.space_group_name_H-M   'P 1'
#
loop_
_entity.id
_entity.type
_entity.pdbx_description
1 polymer ?
#
loop_
_entity_poly.entity_id
_entity_poly.type
_entity_poly.pdbx_seq_one_letter_code
_entity_poly.pdbx_strand_id
1 'polypeptide(L)'
;MRKIKKNKILITGCAGFIGFHCSAAFLKNKKFLVIGIDNINNYYDQNLKLNRLKILKKDNNFTFVKIDMNEEKKIYKLFEENKF
;
A
#
# COMPACT_ATOMS: atom_id res chain seq x y z
N MET A 1 15.60 5.53 -24.52
CA MET A 1 15.31 5.97 -23.14
C MET A 1 15.29 4.79 -22.19
N ARG A 2 16.12 4.82 -21.18
CA ARG A 2 16.14 3.72 -20.19
C ARG A 2 14.93 3.81 -19.28
N LYS A 3 14.18 2.71 -19.18
CA LYS A 3 13.17 2.60 -18.13
C LYS A 3 13.87 2.42 -16.80
N ILE A 4 13.59 3.30 -15.86
CA ILE A 4 14.07 3.12 -14.48
C ILE A 4 13.27 1.97 -13.89
N LYS A 5 13.98 0.89 -13.51
CA LYS A 5 13.35 -0.24 -12.82
C LYS A 5 13.02 0.17 -11.40
N LYS A 6 11.73 0.16 -11.04
CA LYS A 6 11.29 0.49 -9.69
C LYS A 6 11.21 -0.76 -8.83
N ASN A 7 11.64 -0.64 -7.60
CA ASN A 7 11.48 -1.70 -6.60
C ASN A 7 10.07 -1.65 -6.03
N LYS A 8 9.44 -2.82 -5.93
CA LYS A 8 8.12 -2.94 -5.33
C LYS A 8 8.24 -3.20 -3.84
N ILE A 9 7.46 -2.48 -3.06
CA ILE A 9 7.41 -2.62 -1.61
C ILE A 9 5.97 -2.89 -1.21
N LEU A 10 5.77 -3.89 -0.37
CA LEU A 10 4.47 -4.18 0.22
C LEU A 10 4.40 -3.58 1.61
N ILE A 11 3.36 -2.80 1.87
CA ILE A 11 3.11 -2.25 3.21
C ILE A 11 1.76 -2.73 3.69
N THR A 12 1.76 -3.50 4.78
CA THR A 12 0.55 -3.95 5.43
C THR A 12 0.04 -2.89 6.40
N GLY A 13 -1.28 -2.78 6.53
CA GLY A 13 -1.86 -1.75 7.40
C GLY A 13 -1.59 -0.34 6.91
N CYS A 14 -1.58 -0.15 5.58
CA CYS A 14 -1.15 1.12 4.97
C CYS A 14 -2.03 2.32 5.33
N ALA A 15 -3.27 2.09 5.76
CA ALA A 15 -4.16 3.17 6.19
C ALA A 15 -4.06 3.46 7.69
N GLY A 16 -3.29 2.67 8.44
CA GLY A 16 -2.98 2.94 9.84
C GLY A 16 -1.94 4.04 9.98
N PHE A 17 -1.69 4.48 11.21
CA PHE A 17 -0.78 5.60 11.45
C PHE A 17 0.63 5.32 10.95
N ILE A 18 1.22 4.20 11.37
CA ILE A 18 2.59 3.86 10.99
C ILE A 18 2.67 3.52 9.51
N GLY A 19 1.75 2.67 9.01
CA GLY A 19 1.75 2.25 7.61
C GLY A 19 1.56 3.41 6.64
N PHE A 20 0.73 4.38 6.99
CA PHE A 20 0.54 5.58 6.19
C PHE A 20 1.83 6.39 6.08
N HIS A 21 2.48 6.64 7.20
CA HIS A 21 3.72 7.43 7.21
C HIS A 21 4.86 6.70 6.52
N CYS A 22 4.96 5.37 6.68
CA CYS A 22 5.94 4.57 5.94
C CYS A 22 5.70 4.63 4.43
N SER A 23 4.44 4.48 4.03
CA SER A 23 4.08 4.55 2.60
C SER A 23 4.45 5.91 2.02
N ALA A 24 4.11 6.99 2.71
CA ALA A 24 4.42 8.33 2.27
C ALA A 24 5.94 8.55 2.15
N ALA A 25 6.70 8.02 3.11
CA ALA A 25 8.16 8.14 3.10
C ALA A 25 8.78 7.43 1.89
N PHE A 26 8.34 6.21 1.59
CA PHE A 26 8.82 5.49 0.40
C PHE A 26 8.40 6.18 -0.88
N LEU A 27 7.19 6.73 -0.94
CA LEU A 27 6.70 7.40 -2.14
C LEU A 27 7.45 8.69 -2.48
N LYS A 28 8.12 9.30 -1.52
CA LYS A 28 8.99 10.44 -1.79
C LYS A 28 10.16 10.06 -2.70
N ASN A 29 10.56 8.80 -2.70
CA ASN A 29 11.60 8.30 -3.57
C ASN A 29 10.97 7.67 -4.81
N LYS A 30 11.21 8.25 -5.97
CA LYS A 30 10.59 7.81 -7.24
C LYS A 30 11.07 6.43 -7.71
N LYS A 31 12.01 5.82 -7.01
CA LYS A 31 12.50 4.47 -7.33
C LYS A 31 11.61 3.37 -6.77
N PHE A 32 10.62 3.71 -5.95
CA PHE A 32 9.75 2.71 -5.31
C PHE A 32 8.33 2.75 -5.83
N LEU A 33 7.77 1.56 -6.03
CA LEU A 33 6.33 1.34 -6.20
C LEU A 33 5.82 0.77 -4.88
N VAL A 34 4.84 1.41 -4.27
CA VAL A 34 4.28 0.96 -3.01
C VAL A 34 2.94 0.29 -3.26
N ILE A 35 2.83 -0.96 -2.84
CA ILE A 35 1.55 -1.67 -2.82
C ILE A 35 1.12 -1.74 -1.36
N GLY A 36 0.05 -1.04 -1.03
CA GLY A 36 -0.47 -1.00 0.33
C GLY A 36 -1.69 -1.88 0.47
N ILE A 37 -1.74 -2.65 1.54
CA ILE A 37 -2.92 -3.44 1.88
C ILE A 37 -3.46 -3.06 3.24
N ASP A 38 -4.78 -3.07 3.36
CA ASP A 38 -5.49 -2.79 4.61
C ASP A 38 -6.89 -3.36 4.49
N ASN A 39 -7.48 -3.77 5.59
CA ASN A 39 -8.86 -4.26 5.59
C ASN A 39 -9.89 -3.16 5.84
N ILE A 40 -9.45 -1.98 6.23
CA ILE A 40 -10.30 -0.83 6.55
C ILE A 40 -11.39 -1.22 7.55
N ASN A 41 -10.96 -1.84 8.67
CA ASN A 41 -11.91 -2.28 9.69
C ASN A 41 -12.48 -1.11 10.49
N ASN A 42 -13.50 -1.41 11.31
CA ASN A 42 -14.25 -0.41 12.08
C ASN A 42 -13.71 -0.15 13.48
N TYR A 43 -12.56 -0.71 13.85
CA TYR A 43 -12.00 -0.52 15.20
C TYR A 43 -11.58 0.91 15.46
N TYR A 44 -11.26 1.64 14.40
CA TYR A 44 -10.91 3.05 14.47
C TYR A 44 -11.80 3.82 13.53
N ASP A 45 -11.70 5.14 13.55
CA ASP A 45 -12.41 6.00 12.62
C ASP A 45 -12.08 5.64 11.17
N GLN A 46 -13.04 5.05 10.47
CA GLN A 46 -12.88 4.69 9.06
C GLN A 46 -12.60 5.90 8.20
N ASN A 47 -13.18 7.04 8.54
CA ASN A 47 -12.96 8.26 7.75
C ASN A 47 -11.50 8.68 7.78
N LEU A 48 -10.83 8.51 8.92
CA LEU A 48 -9.41 8.80 9.03
C LEU A 48 -8.60 7.90 8.10
N LYS A 49 -8.90 6.60 8.08
CA LYS A 49 -8.23 5.65 7.18
C LYS A 49 -8.50 5.96 5.71
N LEU A 50 -9.74 6.26 5.38
CA LEU A 50 -10.10 6.59 3.99
C LEU A 50 -9.43 7.89 3.53
N ASN A 51 -9.31 8.88 4.41
CA ASN A 51 -8.60 10.12 4.11
C ASN A 51 -7.11 9.88 3.86
N ARG A 52 -6.48 9.02 4.65
CA ARG A 52 -5.09 8.65 4.46
C ARG A 52 -4.89 7.96 3.11
N LEU A 53 -5.77 7.03 2.75
CA LEU A 53 -5.72 6.36 1.45
C LEU A 53 -5.89 7.35 0.31
N LYS A 54 -6.79 8.32 0.47
CA LYS A 54 -7.01 9.35 -0.54
C LYS A 54 -5.74 10.15 -0.81
N ILE A 55 -4.98 10.46 0.23
CA ILE A 55 -3.70 11.15 0.10
C ILE A 55 -2.70 10.27 -0.64
N LEU A 56 -2.55 9.00 -0.25
CA LEU A 56 -1.60 8.08 -0.87
C LEU A 56 -1.95 7.83 -2.35
N LYS A 57 -3.23 7.69 -2.66
CA LYS A 57 -3.69 7.41 -4.04
C LYS A 57 -3.43 8.54 -5.01
N LYS A 58 -3.10 9.74 -4.54
CA LYS A 58 -2.67 10.83 -5.42
C LYS A 58 -1.32 10.56 -6.06
N ASP A 59 -0.52 9.67 -5.49
CA ASP A 59 0.77 9.30 -6.04
C ASP A 59 0.59 8.14 -7.01
N ASN A 60 1.09 8.28 -8.24
CA ASN A 60 0.98 7.26 -9.27
C ASN A 60 1.76 5.98 -8.94
N ASN A 61 2.68 6.06 -8.00
CA ASN A 61 3.48 4.91 -7.57
C ASN A 61 2.86 4.15 -6.42
N PHE A 62 1.64 4.52 -6.00
CA PHE A 62 0.91 3.83 -4.93
C PHE A 62 -0.27 3.06 -5.51
N THR A 63 -0.39 1.80 -5.10
CA THR A 63 -1.55 0.94 -5.42
C THR A 63 -2.11 0.40 -4.12
N PHE A 64 -3.42 0.52 -3.95
CA PHE A 64 -4.12 -0.02 -2.80
C PHE A 64 -4.87 -1.29 -3.15
N VAL A 65 -4.74 -2.31 -2.29
CA VAL A 65 -5.54 -3.53 -2.40
C VAL A 65 -6.19 -3.79 -1.05
N LYS A 66 -7.52 -3.91 -1.03
CA LYS A 66 -8.24 -4.19 0.21
C LYS A 66 -8.14 -5.67 0.52
N ILE A 67 -7.32 -6.02 1.50
CA ILE A 67 -7.10 -7.41 1.92
C ILE A 67 -7.05 -7.45 3.44
N ASP A 68 -7.77 -8.43 4.02
CA ASP A 68 -7.61 -8.80 5.42
C ASP A 68 -6.46 -9.82 5.50
N MET A 69 -5.60 -9.69 6.52
CA MET A 69 -4.47 -10.62 6.69
C MET A 69 -4.90 -12.07 6.91
N ASN A 70 -6.17 -12.30 7.25
CA ASN A 70 -6.76 -13.64 7.34
C ASN A 70 -7.11 -14.24 5.97
N GLU A 71 -7.05 -13.47 4.91
CA GLU A 71 -7.37 -13.92 3.56
C GLU A 71 -6.11 -14.47 2.88
N GLU A 72 -5.64 -15.63 3.33
CA GLU A 72 -4.40 -16.23 2.86
C GLU A 72 -4.31 -16.36 1.34
N LYS A 73 -5.38 -16.81 0.69
CA LYS A 73 -5.39 -16.99 -0.77
C LYS A 73 -5.12 -15.69 -1.52
N LYS A 74 -5.69 -14.59 -1.02
CA LYS A 74 -5.48 -13.27 -1.64
C LYS A 74 -4.04 -12.81 -1.45
N ILE A 75 -3.46 -13.10 -0.28
CA ILE A 75 -2.07 -12.74 0.00
C ILE A 75 -1.13 -13.55 -0.88
N TYR A 76 -1.33 -14.87 -1.00
CA TYR A 76 -0.52 -15.69 -1.90
C TYR A 76 -0.59 -15.20 -3.34
N LYS A 77 -1.80 -14.87 -3.80
CA LYS A 77 -1.98 -14.35 -5.15
C LYS A 77 -1.22 -13.05 -5.35
N LEU A 78 -1.24 -12.17 -4.35
CA LEU A 78 -0.52 -10.91 -4.40
C LEU A 78 0.98 -11.12 -4.55
N PHE A 79 1.55 -12.08 -3.82
CA PHE A 79 2.97 -12.43 -3.93
C PHE A 79 3.30 -13.11 -5.26
N GLU A 80 2.39 -13.90 -5.82
CA GLU A 80 2.58 -14.52 -7.13
C GLU A 80 2.61 -13.47 -8.24
N GLU A 81 1.77 -12.45 -8.14
CA GLU A 81 1.65 -11.42 -9.17
C GLU A 81 2.73 -10.34 -9.08
N ASN A 82 3.43 -10.26 -7.96
CA ASN A 82 4.40 -9.19 -7.70
C ASN A 82 5.69 -9.74 -7.12
N LYS A 83 6.79 -9.15 -7.53
CA LYS A 83 8.10 -9.39 -6.92
C LYS A 83 8.43 -8.22 -6.01
N PHE A 84 8.30 -8.46 -4.75
CA PHE A 84 8.66 -7.46 -3.74
C PHE A 84 10.15 -7.51 -3.40
#